data_574eebd5009222bf4ffed1956132539f
#
_entry.id   574eebd5009222bf4ffed1956132539f
#
_cell.length_a   1.000
_cell.length_b   1.000
_cell.length_c   1.000
_cell.angle_alpha   90.00
_cell.angle_beta   90.00
_cell.angle_gamma   90.00
#
_symmetry.space_group_name_H-M   'P 1'
#
loop_
_entity.id
_entity.type
_entity.pdbx_description
1 polymer ?
#
loop_
_entity_poly.entity_id
_entity_poly.type
_entity_poly.pdbx_seq_one_letter_code
_entity_poly.pdbx_strand_id
1 'polypeptide(L)'
;MKIIDYFKLSYSNLKKRKIRTLINIFSIAIGVTLIVTLVSLGSGLKSYVMSQIKELNNLQHVSVYNTKVQSSEELEKKLAKTDANGDIDVENLYEKKKINDKVINSLSKDKRISQLLVKYETELTEIQYGDKKIKEIKAVSYDGDFYLKSEKASLKQKEEADNSSLSYILEGRELNNKDKNAVMLPESFVKNTLEIDNLKDIIGKEINLKLVLPDFNKDKVFDRKATIVGVINKKYYQPSFVMSKDLMTDIKNFEEGGNKSLKERGADVLELSITNLENVEKVVSYIEQNLGYTTESVQSVAKIIEKILLGINIILSVVGIITILVASLGVINTMIMSINERTKMIGLMKATGASKVDILCLFLVESSVIGLLGGCLGSFLSYFNLLGIKGIITYILECLEINQVSFLDKIVNMNLSITILTICFAVVLTMLAGLYPSIKASKLNPIDALKFD
;
A
#
# COMPACT_ATOMS: atom_id res chain seq x y z
N MET A 1 -30.44 37.34 -24.31
CA MET A 1 -29.93 37.78 -22.95
C MET A 1 -28.45 37.54 -22.85
N LYS A 2 -27.67 38.40 -22.14
CA LYS A 2 -26.27 38.12 -21.88
C LYS A 2 -26.14 37.09 -20.74
N ILE A 3 -25.08 36.29 -20.72
CA ILE A 3 -24.86 35.23 -19.71
C ILE A 3 -24.95 35.81 -18.28
N ILE A 4 -24.42 37.00 -18.06
CA ILE A 4 -24.44 37.70 -16.78
C ILE A 4 -25.89 37.98 -16.28
N ASP A 5 -26.82 38.22 -17.21
CA ASP A 5 -28.21 38.49 -16.86
C ASP A 5 -28.91 37.25 -16.27
N TYR A 6 -28.56 36.05 -16.81
CA TYR A 6 -29.06 34.77 -16.28
C TYR A 6 -28.57 34.54 -14.85
N PHE A 7 -27.29 34.79 -14.54
CA PHE A 7 -26.75 34.67 -13.18
C PHE A 7 -27.42 35.64 -12.21
N LYS A 8 -27.60 36.92 -12.59
CA LYS A 8 -28.21 37.95 -11.76
C LYS A 8 -29.67 37.63 -11.46
N LEU A 9 -30.41 37.19 -12.46
CA LEU A 9 -31.82 36.77 -12.30
C LEU A 9 -31.93 35.50 -11.45
N SER A 10 -31.08 34.48 -11.68
CA SER A 10 -31.05 33.25 -10.90
C SER A 10 -30.75 33.54 -9.43
N TYR A 11 -29.74 34.35 -9.12
CA TYR A 11 -29.42 34.72 -7.76
C TYR A 11 -30.58 35.48 -7.06
N SER A 12 -31.18 36.43 -7.75
CA SER A 12 -32.36 37.17 -7.21
C SER A 12 -33.54 36.22 -6.93
N ASN A 13 -33.75 35.23 -7.79
CA ASN A 13 -34.82 34.25 -7.65
C ASN A 13 -34.58 33.30 -6.45
N LEU A 14 -33.33 32.81 -6.28
CA LEU A 14 -32.94 31.96 -5.15
C LEU A 14 -33.13 32.69 -3.80
N LYS A 15 -32.85 34.00 -3.76
CA LYS A 15 -33.01 34.82 -2.56
C LYS A 15 -34.47 34.95 -2.10
N LYS A 16 -35.45 34.83 -3.01
CA LYS A 16 -36.89 34.91 -2.67
C LYS A 16 -37.41 33.67 -1.93
N ARG A 17 -36.69 32.50 -1.99
CA ARG A 17 -37.10 31.21 -1.41
C ARG A 17 -36.00 30.59 -0.54
N LYS A 18 -35.56 31.39 0.42
CA LYS A 18 -34.36 31.12 1.23
C LYS A 18 -34.33 29.71 1.83
N ILE A 19 -35.40 29.29 2.52
CA ILE A 19 -35.41 28.00 3.25
C ILE A 19 -35.24 26.82 2.30
N ARG A 20 -35.98 26.77 1.19
CA ARG A 20 -35.94 25.66 0.23
C ARG A 20 -34.61 25.59 -0.50
N THR A 21 -34.07 26.76 -0.91
CA THR A 21 -32.75 26.85 -1.53
C THR A 21 -31.67 26.41 -0.58
N LEU A 22 -31.74 26.82 0.70
CA LEU A 22 -30.77 26.37 1.71
C LEU A 22 -30.81 24.87 1.92
N ILE A 23 -31.99 24.24 2.02
CA ILE A 23 -32.10 22.79 2.18
C ILE A 23 -31.40 22.05 1.01
N ASN A 24 -31.62 22.50 -0.23
CA ASN A 24 -30.95 21.89 -1.39
C ASN A 24 -29.44 22.11 -1.37
N ILE A 25 -28.97 23.31 -1.05
CA ILE A 25 -27.53 23.60 -0.93
C ILE A 25 -26.92 22.73 0.15
N PHE A 26 -27.55 22.59 1.33
CA PHE A 26 -27.05 21.71 2.39
C PHE A 26 -27.06 20.25 2.01
N SER A 27 -28.08 19.75 1.32
CA SER A 27 -28.12 18.35 0.86
C SER A 27 -26.96 18.02 -0.09
N ILE A 28 -26.67 18.93 -1.04
CA ILE A 28 -25.53 18.79 -1.95
C ILE A 28 -24.21 18.94 -1.19
N ALA A 29 -24.14 19.90 -0.26
CA ALA A 29 -22.95 20.13 0.56
C ALA A 29 -22.57 18.88 1.38
N ILE A 30 -23.54 18.17 1.98
CA ILE A 30 -23.28 16.92 2.69
C ILE A 30 -22.66 15.89 1.76
N GLY A 31 -23.19 15.70 0.55
CA GLY A 31 -22.64 14.76 -0.43
C GLY A 31 -21.23 15.13 -0.87
N VAL A 32 -20.96 16.41 -1.14
CA VAL A 32 -19.63 16.90 -1.48
C VAL A 32 -18.67 16.76 -0.33
N THR A 33 -19.10 17.10 0.91
CA THR A 33 -18.30 16.92 2.14
C THR A 33 -17.86 15.47 2.28
N LEU A 34 -18.78 14.54 2.10
CA LEU A 34 -18.50 13.11 2.22
C LEU A 34 -17.47 12.64 1.17
N ILE A 35 -17.65 13.00 -0.11
CA ILE A 35 -16.71 12.64 -1.17
C ILE A 35 -15.34 13.23 -0.89
N VAL A 36 -15.25 14.54 -0.68
CA VAL A 36 -13.96 15.23 -0.51
C VAL A 36 -13.22 14.70 0.71
N THR A 37 -13.93 14.49 1.84
CA THR A 37 -13.30 13.94 3.06
C THR A 37 -12.80 12.53 2.84
N LEU A 38 -13.65 11.60 2.36
CA LEU A 38 -13.29 10.19 2.24
C LEU A 38 -12.20 9.95 1.17
N VAL A 39 -12.31 10.60 0.01
CA VAL A 39 -11.33 10.44 -1.06
C VAL A 39 -10.02 11.13 -0.71
N SER A 40 -10.05 12.26 0.03
CA SER A 40 -8.83 12.90 0.54
C SER A 40 -8.10 12.03 1.55
N LEU A 41 -8.81 11.41 2.50
CA LEU A 41 -8.22 10.46 3.45
C LEU A 41 -7.64 9.23 2.74
N GLY A 42 -8.35 8.66 1.78
CA GLY A 42 -7.88 7.51 1.03
C GLY A 42 -6.63 7.82 0.18
N SER A 43 -6.59 9.00 -0.46
CA SER A 43 -5.42 9.45 -1.23
C SER A 43 -4.24 9.80 -0.33
N GLY A 44 -4.49 10.38 0.84
CA GLY A 44 -3.48 10.67 1.85
C GLY A 44 -2.87 9.40 2.43
N LEU A 45 -3.69 8.41 2.77
CA LEU A 45 -3.22 7.10 3.22
C LEU A 45 -2.36 6.41 2.15
N LYS A 46 -2.81 6.42 0.87
CA LYS A 46 -2.02 5.92 -0.25
C LYS A 46 -0.66 6.60 -0.32
N SER A 47 -0.62 7.94 -0.27
CA SER A 47 0.61 8.72 -0.34
C SER A 47 1.55 8.40 0.83
N TYR A 48 1.01 8.26 2.04
CA TYR A 48 1.79 7.90 3.23
C TYR A 48 2.38 6.50 3.11
N VAL A 49 1.57 5.48 2.81
CA VAL A 49 2.03 4.09 2.67
C VAL A 49 3.11 3.99 1.58
N MET A 50 2.89 4.63 0.42
CA MET A 50 3.88 4.64 -0.65
C MET A 50 5.17 5.38 -0.28
N SER A 51 5.10 6.43 0.56
CA SER A 51 6.30 7.09 1.07
C SER A 51 7.10 6.18 2.02
N GLN A 52 6.42 5.44 2.91
CA GLN A 52 7.06 4.48 3.81
C GLN A 52 7.75 3.35 3.04
N ILE A 53 7.08 2.82 2.02
CA ILE A 53 7.65 1.78 1.15
C ILE A 53 8.90 2.29 0.42
N LYS A 54 8.89 3.55 -0.05
CA LYS A 54 10.06 4.18 -0.69
C LYS A 54 11.22 4.40 0.29
N GLU A 55 10.93 4.70 1.56
CA GLU A 55 11.93 4.85 2.61
C GLU A 55 12.62 3.52 2.99
N LEU A 56 11.99 2.38 2.72
CA LEU A 56 12.60 1.05 2.92
C LEU A 56 13.80 0.78 1.98
N ASN A 57 14.06 1.62 0.99
CA ASN A 57 15.20 1.58 0.05
C ASN A 57 15.43 0.25 -0.71
N ASN A 58 14.49 -0.70 -0.63
CA ASN A 58 14.61 -2.04 -1.22
C ASN A 58 13.68 -2.26 -2.42
N LEU A 59 13.22 -1.18 -3.07
CA LEU A 59 12.30 -1.30 -4.22
C LEU A 59 12.91 -2.01 -5.43
N GLN A 60 14.25 -2.04 -5.52
CA GLN A 60 14.99 -2.73 -6.60
C GLN A 60 15.38 -4.16 -6.22
N HIS A 61 14.99 -4.61 -5.03
CA HIS A 61 15.30 -5.94 -4.55
C HIS A 61 14.22 -6.94 -4.94
N VAL A 62 14.65 -8.11 -5.40
CA VAL A 62 13.77 -9.23 -5.76
C VAL A 62 14.37 -10.51 -5.19
N SER A 63 13.62 -11.21 -4.36
CA SER A 63 13.95 -12.56 -3.89
C SER A 63 13.29 -13.60 -4.81
N VAL A 64 14.04 -14.60 -5.21
CA VAL A 64 13.56 -15.71 -6.04
C VAL A 64 13.70 -16.99 -5.23
N TYR A 65 12.58 -17.64 -4.94
CA TYR A 65 12.53 -18.84 -4.10
C TYR A 65 12.61 -20.12 -4.92
N ASN A 66 13.13 -21.19 -4.31
CA ASN A 66 13.18 -22.52 -4.88
C ASN A 66 11.80 -23.21 -4.93
N THR A 67 10.76 -22.45 -5.18
CA THR A 67 9.37 -22.89 -5.29
C THR A 67 8.80 -22.54 -6.65
N LYS A 68 7.87 -23.38 -7.12
CA LYS A 68 7.18 -23.18 -8.39
C LYS A 68 6.06 -22.16 -8.22
N VAL A 69 5.95 -21.25 -9.17
CA VAL A 69 4.79 -20.34 -9.24
C VAL A 69 3.52 -21.17 -9.36
N GLN A 70 2.54 -20.85 -8.53
CA GLN A 70 1.22 -21.46 -8.54
C GLN A 70 0.17 -20.41 -8.91
N SER A 71 -0.87 -20.83 -9.61
CA SER A 71 -2.01 -19.96 -9.86
C SER A 71 -2.82 -19.73 -8.58
N SER A 72 -3.54 -18.61 -8.51
CA SER A 72 -4.41 -18.31 -7.35
C SER A 72 -5.43 -19.44 -7.11
N GLU A 73 -5.95 -20.08 -8.17
CA GLU A 73 -6.88 -21.20 -8.08
C GLU A 73 -6.23 -22.46 -7.50
N GLU A 74 -4.96 -22.73 -7.82
CA GLU A 74 -4.22 -23.86 -7.25
C GLU A 74 -3.92 -23.64 -5.77
N LEU A 75 -3.57 -22.41 -5.41
CA LEU A 75 -3.32 -22.02 -4.02
C LEU A 75 -4.61 -22.09 -3.18
N GLU A 76 -5.73 -21.58 -3.69
CA GLU A 76 -7.03 -21.68 -3.02
C GLU A 76 -7.47 -23.13 -2.82
N LYS A 77 -7.28 -24.00 -3.82
CA LYS A 77 -7.59 -25.44 -3.70
C LYS A 77 -6.73 -26.16 -2.67
N LYS A 78 -5.48 -25.72 -2.49
CA LYS A 78 -4.58 -26.27 -1.47
C LYS A 78 -4.92 -25.73 -0.07
N LEU A 79 -5.23 -24.44 0.04
CA LEU A 79 -5.67 -23.81 1.29
C LEU A 79 -7.01 -24.36 1.79
N ALA A 80 -7.88 -24.79 0.87
CA ALA A 80 -9.15 -25.43 1.22
C ALA A 80 -9.00 -26.89 1.71
N LYS A 81 -7.82 -27.50 1.55
CA LYS A 81 -7.51 -28.82 2.10
C LYS A 81 -6.86 -28.64 3.47
N THR A 82 -7.68 -28.52 4.48
CA THR A 82 -7.24 -28.64 5.88
C THR A 82 -7.06 -30.10 6.25
N ASP A 83 -6.13 -30.38 7.13
CA ASP A 83 -5.98 -31.70 7.73
C ASP A 83 -7.17 -32.05 8.69
N ALA A 84 -7.17 -33.24 9.26
CA ALA A 84 -8.23 -33.72 10.17
C ALA A 84 -8.33 -32.85 11.46
N ASN A 85 -7.33 -32.02 11.78
CA ASN A 85 -7.30 -31.15 12.95
C ASN A 85 -7.66 -29.69 12.61
N GLY A 86 -7.88 -29.37 11.34
CA GLY A 86 -8.16 -28.00 10.89
C GLY A 86 -6.91 -27.15 10.62
N ASP A 87 -5.71 -27.74 10.71
CA ASP A 87 -4.47 -27.07 10.41
C ASP A 87 -4.14 -27.11 8.89
N ILE A 88 -3.57 -26.03 8.38
CA ILE A 88 -3.11 -25.95 6.99
C ILE A 88 -1.70 -26.51 6.96
N ASP A 89 -1.48 -27.56 6.17
CA ASP A 89 -0.14 -28.10 5.90
C ASP A 89 0.67 -27.11 5.03
N VAL A 90 1.35 -26.19 5.70
CA VAL A 90 2.13 -25.11 5.05
C VAL A 90 3.32 -25.67 4.23
N GLU A 91 3.89 -26.81 4.62
CA GLU A 91 5.01 -27.44 3.91
C GLU A 91 4.62 -27.93 2.50
N ASN A 92 3.38 -28.40 2.33
CA ASN A 92 2.87 -28.88 1.05
C ASN A 92 2.16 -27.80 0.21
N LEU A 93 2.05 -26.58 0.70
CA LEU A 93 1.49 -25.47 -0.06
C LEU A 93 2.28 -25.16 -1.32
N TYR A 94 3.60 -25.26 -1.26
CA TYR A 94 4.49 -24.87 -2.35
C TYR A 94 5.26 -26.07 -2.92
N GLU A 95 5.16 -26.28 -4.23
CA GLU A 95 5.96 -27.28 -4.94
C GLU A 95 7.42 -26.83 -5.07
N LYS A 96 8.34 -27.60 -4.50
CA LYS A 96 9.78 -27.28 -4.59
C LYS A 96 10.28 -27.38 -6.03
N LYS A 97 11.04 -26.37 -6.47
CA LYS A 97 11.69 -26.31 -7.78
C LYS A 97 13.14 -25.89 -7.63
N LYS A 98 14.05 -26.81 -7.88
CA LYS A 98 15.49 -26.60 -7.68
C LYS A 98 16.03 -25.43 -8.54
N ILE A 99 16.69 -24.47 -7.90
CA ILE A 99 17.45 -23.40 -8.56
C ILE A 99 18.86 -23.94 -8.86
N ASN A 100 19.12 -24.26 -10.12
CA ASN A 100 20.39 -24.82 -10.56
C ASN A 100 21.32 -23.76 -11.17
N ASP A 101 22.59 -24.14 -11.41
CA ASP A 101 23.60 -23.25 -11.98
C ASP A 101 23.20 -22.66 -13.35
N LYS A 102 22.36 -23.35 -14.14
CA LYS A 102 21.89 -22.83 -15.43
C LYS A 102 21.02 -21.57 -15.22
N VAL A 103 20.16 -21.61 -14.24
CA VAL A 103 19.28 -20.45 -13.87
C VAL A 103 20.14 -19.33 -13.31
N ILE A 104 21.04 -19.63 -12.36
CA ILE A 104 21.96 -18.65 -11.77
C ILE A 104 22.77 -17.96 -12.87
N ASN A 105 23.37 -18.73 -13.78
CA ASN A 105 24.17 -18.20 -14.88
C ASN A 105 23.32 -17.40 -15.92
N SER A 106 22.07 -17.77 -16.14
CA SER A 106 21.18 -17.00 -17.03
C SER A 106 20.82 -15.65 -16.44
N LEU A 107 20.50 -15.61 -15.15
CA LEU A 107 20.14 -14.38 -14.44
C LEU A 107 21.37 -13.47 -14.21
N SER A 108 22.55 -14.04 -13.94
CA SER A 108 23.78 -13.26 -13.77
C SER A 108 24.25 -12.53 -15.04
N LYS A 109 23.84 -13.01 -16.23
CA LYS A 109 24.13 -12.37 -17.52
C LYS A 109 23.09 -11.34 -17.95
N ASP A 110 21.97 -11.25 -17.24
CA ASP A 110 20.92 -10.29 -17.56
C ASP A 110 21.35 -8.88 -17.15
N LYS A 111 21.46 -7.98 -18.13
CA LYS A 111 21.89 -6.58 -17.92
C LYS A 111 20.94 -5.77 -17.00
N ARG A 112 19.73 -6.26 -16.80
CA ARG A 112 18.76 -5.64 -15.88
C ARG A 112 19.08 -5.93 -14.42
N ILE A 113 19.90 -6.97 -14.14
CA ILE A 113 20.32 -7.39 -12.81
C ILE A 113 21.73 -6.85 -12.55
N SER A 114 21.88 -5.99 -11.55
CA SER A 114 23.16 -5.40 -11.18
C SER A 114 23.99 -6.28 -10.24
N GLN A 115 23.32 -7.09 -9.42
CA GLN A 115 23.95 -8.06 -8.51
C GLN A 115 23.01 -9.22 -8.26
N LEU A 116 23.60 -10.42 -8.11
CA LEU A 116 22.91 -11.64 -7.74
C LEU A 116 23.66 -12.28 -6.59
N LEU A 117 22.97 -12.57 -5.49
CA LEU A 117 23.48 -13.34 -4.36
C LEU A 117 22.79 -14.69 -4.31
N VAL A 118 23.57 -15.73 -4.07
CA VAL A 118 23.07 -17.08 -3.86
C VAL A 118 22.99 -17.35 -2.38
N LYS A 119 21.81 -17.67 -1.87
CA LYS A 119 21.51 -17.83 -0.45
C LYS A 119 21.02 -19.25 -0.19
N TYR A 120 21.51 -19.82 0.89
CA TYR A 120 21.10 -21.09 1.47
C TYR A 120 20.49 -20.83 2.84
N GLU A 121 19.39 -21.49 3.16
CA GLU A 121 18.63 -21.28 4.39
C GLU A 121 18.44 -22.59 5.14
N THR A 122 18.48 -22.53 6.46
CA THR A 122 18.10 -23.63 7.37
C THR A 122 17.46 -23.07 8.64
N GLU A 123 16.71 -23.90 9.32
CA GLU A 123 16.14 -23.59 10.61
C GLU A 123 16.69 -24.53 11.67
N LEU A 124 17.46 -23.97 12.60
CA LEU A 124 18.03 -24.71 13.73
C LEU A 124 16.99 -24.91 14.80
N THR A 125 16.87 -26.13 15.31
CA THR A 125 15.92 -26.45 16.37
C THR A 125 16.28 -25.75 17.69
N GLU A 126 17.56 -25.70 18.04
CA GLU A 126 18.06 -25.08 19.27
C GLU A 126 19.47 -24.54 19.04
N ILE A 127 19.78 -23.43 19.66
CA ILE A 127 21.16 -22.97 19.88
C ILE A 127 21.41 -22.80 21.37
N GLN A 128 22.65 -23.07 21.79
CA GLN A 128 23.05 -22.93 23.19
C GLN A 128 24.29 -22.06 23.30
N TYR A 129 24.20 -21.03 24.15
CA TYR A 129 25.33 -20.19 24.55
C TYR A 129 25.37 -20.08 26.06
N GLY A 130 26.39 -20.70 26.67
CA GLY A 130 26.43 -20.90 28.15
C GLY A 130 25.24 -21.72 28.60
N ASP A 131 24.48 -21.17 29.56
CA ASP A 131 23.26 -21.80 30.08
C ASP A 131 21.98 -21.41 29.32
N LYS A 132 22.06 -20.44 28.38
CA LYS A 132 20.92 -19.98 27.57
C LYS A 132 20.69 -20.91 26.41
N LYS A 133 19.45 -21.36 26.27
CA LYS A 133 18.94 -22.17 25.14
C LYS A 133 17.85 -21.42 24.42
N ILE A 134 18.00 -21.27 23.11
CA ILE A 134 17.06 -20.55 22.24
C ILE A 134 16.62 -21.50 21.12
N LYS A 135 15.32 -21.57 20.87
CA LYS A 135 14.72 -22.47 19.86
C LYS A 135 14.36 -21.71 18.58
N GLU A 136 14.22 -22.45 17.50
CA GLU A 136 13.69 -22.01 16.20
C GLU A 136 14.44 -20.81 15.62
N ILE A 137 15.74 -21.01 15.37
CA ILE A 137 16.62 -19.95 14.86
C ILE A 137 16.86 -20.16 13.35
N LYS A 138 16.49 -19.15 12.57
CA LYS A 138 16.82 -19.10 11.15
C LYS A 138 18.29 -18.77 10.95
N ALA A 139 18.93 -19.56 10.10
CA ALA A 139 20.33 -19.39 9.75
C ALA A 139 20.48 -19.42 8.23
N VAL A 140 21.40 -18.61 7.72
CA VAL A 140 21.64 -18.43 6.29
C VAL A 140 23.12 -18.53 5.97
N SER A 141 23.43 -18.89 4.74
CA SER A 141 24.78 -18.83 4.18
C SER A 141 24.73 -18.29 2.76
N TYR A 142 25.75 -17.57 2.35
CA TYR A 142 25.84 -16.96 1.03
C TYR A 142 27.02 -17.49 0.22
N ASP A 143 26.83 -17.57 -1.11
CA ASP A 143 27.94 -17.85 -2.03
C ASP A 143 28.51 -16.52 -2.56
N GLY A 144 29.52 -15.99 -1.87
CA GLY A 144 30.13 -14.69 -2.15
C GLY A 144 29.81 -13.64 -1.08
N ASP A 145 29.49 -12.43 -1.50
CA ASP A 145 29.09 -11.35 -0.61
C ASP A 145 27.77 -11.73 0.09
N PHE A 146 27.57 -11.28 1.32
CA PHE A 146 26.36 -11.57 2.08
C PHE A 146 25.39 -10.36 2.19
N TYR A 147 25.63 -9.32 1.41
CA TYR A 147 24.77 -8.15 1.30
C TYR A 147 24.72 -7.63 -0.13
N LEU A 148 23.60 -7.04 -0.49
CA LEU A 148 23.44 -6.37 -1.78
C LEU A 148 24.14 -5.00 -1.78
N LYS A 149 24.80 -4.66 -2.91
CA LYS A 149 25.43 -3.35 -3.08
C LYS A 149 24.42 -2.20 -2.99
N SER A 150 23.17 -2.45 -3.36
CA SER A 150 22.05 -1.51 -3.19
C SER A 150 21.76 -1.21 -1.72
N GLU A 151 21.84 -2.21 -0.85
CA GLU A 151 21.70 -2.04 0.60
C GLU A 151 22.86 -1.21 1.15
N LYS A 152 24.09 -1.50 0.72
CA LYS A 152 25.28 -0.73 1.12
C LYS A 152 25.19 0.73 0.65
N ALA A 153 24.69 0.99 -0.55
CA ALA A 153 24.52 2.34 -1.07
C ALA A 153 23.45 3.13 -0.28
N SER A 154 22.34 2.47 0.08
CA SER A 154 21.28 3.12 0.85
C SER A 154 21.69 3.44 2.28
N LEU A 155 22.56 2.62 2.86
CA LEU A 155 23.13 2.88 4.17
C LEU A 155 24.10 4.05 4.14
N LYS A 156 24.94 4.14 3.10
CA LYS A 156 25.83 5.27 2.92
C LYS A 156 25.07 6.61 2.83
N GLN A 157 23.91 6.62 2.16
CA GLN A 157 23.05 7.81 2.16
C GLN A 157 22.46 8.13 3.54
N LYS A 158 22.14 7.11 4.35
CA LYS A 158 21.69 7.34 5.74
C LYS A 158 22.83 7.76 6.65
N GLU A 159 24.05 7.26 6.45
CA GLU A 159 25.27 7.72 7.13
C GLU A 159 25.51 9.21 6.90
N GLU A 160 25.41 9.65 5.65
CA GLU A 160 25.58 11.05 5.26
C GLU A 160 24.48 11.96 5.85
N ALA A 161 23.24 11.45 5.98
CA ALA A 161 22.13 12.19 6.56
C ALA A 161 22.20 12.31 8.08
N ASP A 162 22.66 11.25 8.79
CA ASP A 162 22.65 11.17 10.25
C ASP A 162 24.01 11.52 10.89
N ASN A 163 25.05 11.86 10.10
CA ASN A 163 26.44 12.08 10.55
C ASN A 163 26.98 10.91 11.42
N SER A 164 26.52 9.69 11.19
CA SER A 164 26.90 8.49 11.96
C SER A 164 27.61 7.50 11.05
N SER A 165 28.74 6.94 11.52
CA SER A 165 29.40 5.84 10.83
C SER A 165 28.59 4.56 11.01
N LEU A 166 27.90 4.12 9.95
CA LEU A 166 27.13 2.88 9.93
C LEU A 166 27.99 1.77 9.32
N SER A 167 28.69 1.01 10.16
CA SER A 167 29.36 -0.21 9.69
C SER A 167 28.37 -1.36 9.61
N TYR A 168 28.48 -2.21 8.59
CA TYR A 168 27.70 -3.45 8.47
C TYR A 168 28.05 -4.42 9.60
N ILE A 169 29.33 -4.52 9.95
CA ILE A 169 29.83 -5.27 11.09
C ILE A 169 30.15 -4.26 12.19
N LEU A 170 29.52 -4.44 13.35
CA LEU A 170 29.76 -3.60 14.52
C LEU A 170 31.02 -4.00 15.25
N GLU A 171 31.25 -5.29 15.38
CA GLU A 171 32.43 -5.86 16.03
C GLU A 171 32.85 -7.15 15.33
N GLY A 172 34.14 -7.44 15.35
CA GLY A 172 34.73 -8.61 14.70
C GLY A 172 34.99 -8.39 13.21
N ARG A 173 34.72 -9.40 12.39
CA ARG A 173 34.95 -9.41 10.95
C ARG A 173 33.87 -10.16 10.18
N GLU A 174 33.85 -9.95 8.89
CA GLU A 174 33.04 -10.74 7.95
C GLU A 174 33.53 -12.19 7.82
N LEU A 175 32.60 -13.09 7.50
CA LEU A 175 32.95 -14.46 7.10
C LEU A 175 33.72 -14.46 5.77
N ASN A 176 34.67 -15.34 5.66
CA ASN A 176 35.41 -15.57 4.44
C ASN A 176 35.27 -17.03 3.99
N ASN A 177 35.64 -17.31 2.74
CA ASN A 177 35.53 -18.66 2.15
C ASN A 177 36.38 -19.73 2.83
N LYS A 178 37.31 -19.37 3.71
CA LYS A 178 38.18 -20.30 4.46
C LYS A 178 37.66 -20.61 5.85
N ASP A 179 36.63 -19.88 6.29
CA ASP A 179 36.04 -20.07 7.63
C ASP A 179 35.28 -21.41 7.66
N LYS A 180 35.66 -22.23 8.64
CA LYS A 180 34.95 -23.45 8.99
C LYS A 180 34.27 -23.25 10.36
N ASN A 181 33.09 -23.82 10.52
CA ASN A 181 32.35 -23.74 11.80
C ASN A 181 32.33 -22.32 12.39
N ALA A 182 32.04 -21.31 11.58
CA ALA A 182 32.00 -19.91 11.98
C ALA A 182 30.63 -19.29 11.72
N VAL A 183 30.23 -18.36 12.60
CA VAL A 183 28.94 -17.67 12.52
C VAL A 183 29.09 -16.18 12.81
N MET A 184 28.21 -15.37 12.20
CA MET A 184 27.97 -13.98 12.59
C MET A 184 26.56 -13.87 13.15
N LEU A 185 26.41 -13.09 14.22
CA LEU A 185 25.16 -12.93 14.94
C LEU A 185 24.57 -11.53 14.72
N PRO A 186 23.23 -11.39 14.65
CA PRO A 186 22.59 -10.08 14.67
C PRO A 186 22.79 -9.37 16.01
N GLU A 187 23.03 -8.05 16.00
CA GLU A 187 23.16 -7.23 17.22
C GLU A 187 21.96 -7.40 18.15
N SER A 188 20.73 -7.42 17.57
CA SER A 188 19.50 -7.60 18.35
C SER A 188 19.49 -8.90 19.14
N PHE A 189 20.02 -9.97 18.57
CA PHE A 189 20.13 -11.25 19.26
C PHE A 189 21.14 -11.18 20.42
N VAL A 190 22.30 -10.57 20.20
CA VAL A 190 23.35 -10.45 21.21
C VAL A 190 22.89 -9.59 22.39
N LYS A 191 22.29 -8.44 22.11
CA LYS A 191 21.84 -7.51 23.18
C LYS A 191 20.57 -7.95 23.87
N ASN A 192 19.54 -8.34 23.10
CA ASN A 192 18.21 -8.57 23.66
C ASN A 192 18.02 -10.01 24.18
N THR A 193 18.66 -11.00 23.51
CA THR A 193 18.47 -12.41 23.86
C THR A 193 19.60 -12.93 24.74
N LEU A 194 20.85 -12.61 24.38
CA LEU A 194 21.99 -13.01 25.20
C LEU A 194 22.28 -12.04 26.38
N GLU A 195 21.70 -10.82 26.31
CA GLU A 195 21.88 -9.77 27.35
C GLU A 195 23.36 -9.36 27.51
N ILE A 196 24.07 -9.26 26.37
CA ILE A 196 25.49 -8.87 26.35
C ILE A 196 25.57 -7.44 25.78
N ASP A 197 25.92 -6.47 26.62
CA ASP A 197 26.02 -5.06 26.20
C ASP A 197 27.30 -4.77 25.41
N ASN A 198 28.43 -5.34 25.84
CA ASN A 198 29.72 -5.16 25.21
C ASN A 198 29.92 -6.22 24.10
N LEU A 199 29.74 -5.84 22.84
CA LEU A 199 29.81 -6.77 21.72
C LEU A 199 31.19 -7.42 21.54
N LYS A 200 32.26 -6.84 22.08
CA LYS A 200 33.62 -7.42 22.02
C LYS A 200 33.73 -8.74 22.76
N ASP A 201 32.96 -8.87 23.85
CA ASP A 201 33.07 -10.02 24.75
C ASP A 201 32.56 -11.32 24.13
N ILE A 202 31.77 -11.24 23.04
CA ILE A 202 31.23 -12.41 22.34
C ILE A 202 32.11 -12.88 21.17
N ILE A 203 32.98 -12.01 20.66
CA ILE A 203 33.83 -12.35 19.50
C ILE A 203 34.85 -13.44 19.93
N GLY A 204 34.98 -14.48 19.11
CA GLY A 204 35.83 -15.64 19.35
C GLY A 204 35.25 -16.65 20.34
N LYS A 205 34.09 -16.42 20.93
CA LYS A 205 33.39 -17.40 21.77
C LYS A 205 32.70 -18.47 20.90
N GLU A 206 32.46 -19.63 21.54
CA GLU A 206 31.75 -20.73 20.88
C GLU A 206 30.24 -20.68 21.20
N ILE A 207 29.45 -21.02 20.21
CA ILE A 207 27.99 -21.24 20.30
C ILE A 207 27.71 -22.66 19.79
N ASN A 208 26.83 -23.38 20.46
CA ASN A 208 26.45 -24.72 20.06
C ASN A 208 25.19 -24.66 19.22
N LEU A 209 25.20 -25.28 18.04
CA LEU A 209 24.14 -25.32 17.05
C LEU A 209 23.56 -26.72 16.99
N LYS A 210 22.26 -26.83 17.21
CA LYS A 210 21.57 -28.12 17.25
C LYS A 210 20.40 -28.15 16.28
N LEU A 211 20.36 -29.21 15.48
CA LEU A 211 19.23 -29.51 14.62
C LEU A 211 18.73 -30.94 14.94
N VAL A 212 17.44 -31.05 15.23
CA VAL A 212 16.80 -32.31 15.54
C VAL A 212 15.81 -32.63 14.43
N LEU A 213 16.01 -33.75 13.76
CA LEU A 213 15.06 -34.29 12.79
C LEU A 213 14.29 -35.44 13.42
N PRO A 214 12.97 -35.34 13.56
CA PRO A 214 12.15 -36.44 14.09
C PRO A 214 12.29 -37.67 13.20
N ASP A 215 12.52 -38.84 13.83
CA ASP A 215 12.53 -40.14 13.14
C ASP A 215 11.74 -41.16 13.97
N PHE A 216 11.02 -42.06 13.32
CA PHE A 216 10.18 -43.07 13.98
C PHE A 216 10.87 -43.93 15.03
N ASN A 217 12.18 -44.16 14.89
CA ASN A 217 12.94 -45.00 15.79
C ASN A 217 13.74 -44.21 16.85
N LYS A 218 14.35 -43.13 16.45
CA LYS A 218 15.13 -42.23 17.29
C LYS A 218 15.44 -40.97 16.53
N ASP A 219 15.18 -39.81 17.14
CA ASP A 219 15.51 -38.52 16.55
C ASP A 219 16.98 -38.46 16.13
N LYS A 220 17.19 -37.99 14.89
CA LYS A 220 18.54 -37.69 14.41
C LYS A 220 18.92 -36.32 14.94
N VAL A 221 20.10 -36.19 15.50
CA VAL A 221 20.58 -34.97 16.10
C VAL A 221 21.89 -34.55 15.45
N PHE A 222 21.90 -33.37 14.86
CA PHE A 222 23.10 -32.65 14.48
C PHE A 222 23.47 -31.70 15.65
N ASP A 223 24.71 -31.77 16.08
CA ASP A 223 25.23 -30.97 17.19
C ASP A 223 26.65 -30.54 16.86
N ARG A 224 26.86 -29.23 16.68
CA ARG A 224 28.14 -28.65 16.29
C ARG A 224 28.39 -27.32 16.98
N LYS A 225 29.63 -27.12 17.40
CA LYS A 225 30.12 -25.85 17.90
C LYS A 225 30.58 -24.97 16.76
N ALA A 226 30.20 -23.70 16.81
CA ALA A 226 30.62 -22.67 15.86
C ALA A 226 31.25 -21.48 16.61
N THR A 227 32.28 -20.88 16.03
CA THR A 227 32.95 -19.70 16.58
C THR A 227 32.26 -18.45 16.07
N ILE A 228 31.95 -17.52 16.98
CA ILE A 228 31.35 -16.22 16.64
C ILE A 228 32.47 -15.29 16.16
N VAL A 229 32.41 -14.90 14.88
CA VAL A 229 33.47 -14.09 14.25
C VAL A 229 33.07 -12.63 14.03
N GLY A 230 31.78 -12.31 14.09
CA GLY A 230 31.30 -10.95 13.89
C GLY A 230 29.89 -10.73 14.41
N VAL A 231 29.55 -9.47 14.63
CA VAL A 231 28.20 -9.01 15.02
C VAL A 231 27.68 -8.06 13.96
N ILE A 232 26.53 -8.41 13.36
CA ILE A 232 25.89 -7.67 12.30
C ILE A 232 25.02 -6.55 12.90
N ASN A 233 25.09 -5.35 12.32
CA ASN A 233 24.34 -4.19 12.78
C ASN A 233 22.83 -4.42 12.62
N LYS A 234 22.04 -4.14 13.66
CA LYS A 234 20.57 -4.25 13.66
C LYS A 234 19.84 -3.39 12.60
N LYS A 235 20.50 -2.35 12.11
CA LYS A 235 19.94 -1.47 11.07
C LYS A 235 19.88 -2.17 9.71
N TYR A 236 20.60 -3.26 9.54
CA TYR A 236 20.47 -4.16 8.43
C TYR A 236 19.40 -5.20 8.75
N TYR A 237 18.41 -5.33 7.92
CA TYR A 237 17.31 -6.27 8.10
C TYR A 237 17.79 -7.71 7.87
N GLN A 238 18.48 -8.26 8.86
CA GLN A 238 18.90 -9.66 8.87
C GLN A 238 18.65 -10.27 10.27
N PRO A 239 17.43 -10.80 10.53
CA PRO A 239 17.13 -11.48 11.79
C PRO A 239 17.81 -12.85 11.87
N SER A 240 18.46 -13.31 10.79
CA SER A 240 19.04 -14.65 10.69
C SER A 240 20.52 -14.64 11.06
N PHE A 241 21.00 -15.76 11.58
CA PHE A 241 22.41 -16.01 11.74
C PHE A 241 23.07 -16.22 10.40
N VAL A 242 24.21 -15.61 10.14
CA VAL A 242 24.99 -15.88 8.93
C VAL A 242 26.10 -16.86 9.29
N MET A 243 26.10 -18.01 8.62
CA MET A 243 27.07 -19.07 8.90
C MET A 243 28.00 -19.35 7.72
N SER A 244 29.14 -19.97 7.99
CA SER A 244 30.10 -20.40 6.98
C SER A 244 29.48 -21.43 6.05
N LYS A 245 29.95 -21.47 4.80
CA LYS A 245 29.49 -22.46 3.79
C LYS A 245 29.73 -23.88 4.19
N ASP A 246 30.86 -24.14 4.84
CA ASP A 246 31.24 -25.46 5.35
C ASP A 246 30.18 -25.99 6.32
N LEU A 247 29.83 -25.17 7.31
CA LEU A 247 28.81 -25.47 8.30
C LEU A 247 27.41 -25.67 7.68
N MET A 248 27.02 -24.80 6.75
CA MET A 248 25.75 -24.94 6.01
C MET A 248 25.73 -26.23 5.18
N THR A 249 26.86 -26.59 4.56
CA THR A 249 26.98 -27.85 3.81
C THR A 249 26.74 -29.06 4.69
N ASP A 250 27.35 -29.07 5.89
CA ASP A 250 27.19 -30.17 6.86
C ASP A 250 25.74 -30.29 7.34
N ILE A 251 25.08 -29.13 7.64
CA ILE A 251 23.68 -29.12 8.04
C ILE A 251 22.78 -29.62 6.91
N LYS A 252 22.96 -29.13 5.69
CA LYS A 252 22.15 -29.57 4.52
C LYS A 252 22.36 -31.05 4.20
N ASN A 253 23.59 -31.56 4.37
CA ASN A 253 23.88 -33.00 4.23
C ASN A 253 23.16 -33.82 5.33
N PHE A 254 23.04 -33.28 6.51
CA PHE A 254 22.28 -33.90 7.59
C PHE A 254 20.77 -33.87 7.33
N GLU A 255 20.21 -32.72 6.88
CA GLU A 255 18.78 -32.57 6.59
C GLU A 255 18.29 -33.53 5.51
N GLU A 256 18.98 -33.55 4.36
CA GLU A 256 18.51 -34.28 3.17
C GLU A 256 19.16 -35.66 2.99
N GLY A 257 20.17 -35.95 3.82
CA GLY A 257 21.02 -37.12 3.64
C GLY A 257 22.00 -36.99 2.45
N GLY A 258 23.07 -37.77 2.48
CA GLY A 258 24.08 -37.81 1.43
C GLY A 258 25.25 -36.86 1.71
N ASN A 259 26.15 -36.74 0.72
CA ASN A 259 27.34 -35.90 0.79
C ASN A 259 27.46 -35.07 -0.49
N LYS A 260 26.60 -34.07 -0.62
CA LYS A 260 26.53 -33.18 -1.78
C LYS A 260 27.00 -31.79 -1.43
N SER A 261 27.70 -31.14 -2.36
CA SER A 261 28.00 -29.70 -2.21
C SER A 261 26.77 -28.85 -2.31
N LEU A 262 26.79 -27.62 -1.75
CA LEU A 262 25.68 -26.67 -1.87
C LEU A 262 25.30 -26.39 -3.34
N LYS A 263 26.29 -26.32 -4.25
CA LYS A 263 26.03 -26.15 -5.69
C LYS A 263 25.23 -27.29 -6.29
N GLU A 264 25.60 -28.55 -5.94
CA GLU A 264 24.84 -29.71 -6.42
C GLU A 264 23.43 -29.78 -5.88
N ARG A 265 23.19 -29.25 -4.69
CA ARG A 265 21.85 -29.16 -4.10
C ARG A 265 21.00 -28.08 -4.78
N GLY A 266 21.62 -26.98 -5.20
CA GLY A 266 20.98 -25.78 -5.71
C GLY A 266 20.68 -24.77 -4.60
N ALA A 267 20.42 -23.53 -4.99
CA ALA A 267 20.12 -22.46 -4.06
C ALA A 267 18.71 -22.59 -3.49
N ASP A 268 18.53 -22.15 -2.26
CA ASP A 268 17.20 -21.98 -1.64
C ASP A 268 16.55 -20.68 -2.10
N VAL A 269 17.35 -19.58 -2.13
CA VAL A 269 16.90 -18.25 -2.54
C VAL A 269 17.97 -17.57 -3.39
N LEU A 270 17.55 -16.80 -4.40
CA LEU A 270 18.43 -15.82 -5.05
C LEU A 270 17.96 -14.43 -4.67
N GLU A 271 18.89 -13.62 -4.19
CA GLU A 271 18.65 -12.21 -3.91
C GLU A 271 19.17 -11.37 -5.07
N LEU A 272 18.29 -10.68 -5.75
CA LEU A 272 18.61 -9.89 -6.94
C LEU A 272 18.52 -8.40 -6.65
N SER A 273 19.51 -7.62 -7.07
CA SER A 273 19.45 -6.18 -7.15
C SER A 273 19.22 -5.78 -8.61
N ILE A 274 18.13 -5.09 -8.87
CA ILE A 274 17.73 -4.66 -10.22
C ILE A 274 18.28 -3.26 -10.50
N THR A 275 18.75 -3.01 -11.70
CA THR A 275 19.40 -1.74 -12.08
C THR A 275 18.47 -0.54 -11.96
N ASN A 276 17.20 -0.69 -12.39
CA ASN A 276 16.20 0.38 -12.42
C ASN A 276 14.84 -0.14 -11.95
N LEU A 277 14.07 0.70 -11.25
CA LEU A 277 12.72 0.38 -10.78
C LEU A 277 11.78 -0.11 -11.89
N GLU A 278 11.87 0.46 -13.09
CA GLU A 278 11.05 0.08 -14.24
C GLU A 278 11.32 -1.36 -14.74
N ASN A 279 12.48 -1.89 -14.42
CA ASN A 279 12.89 -3.23 -14.81
C ASN A 279 12.46 -4.30 -13.81
N VAL A 280 12.11 -3.95 -12.56
CA VAL A 280 11.73 -4.92 -11.52
C VAL A 280 10.56 -5.79 -11.98
N GLU A 281 9.48 -5.18 -12.46
CA GLU A 281 8.31 -5.94 -12.93
C GLU A 281 8.62 -6.82 -14.15
N LYS A 282 9.46 -6.33 -15.07
CA LYS A 282 9.87 -7.11 -16.25
C LYS A 282 10.71 -8.30 -15.86
N VAL A 283 11.59 -8.16 -14.86
CA VAL A 283 12.41 -9.25 -14.33
C VAL A 283 11.57 -10.24 -13.54
N VAL A 284 10.68 -9.76 -12.67
CA VAL A 284 9.71 -10.58 -11.93
C VAL A 284 8.87 -11.41 -12.91
N SER A 285 8.21 -10.75 -13.88
CA SER A 285 7.39 -11.46 -14.89
C SER A 285 8.19 -12.46 -15.70
N TYR A 286 9.44 -12.15 -16.05
CA TYR A 286 10.32 -13.09 -16.76
C TYR A 286 10.62 -14.33 -15.91
N ILE A 287 10.95 -14.15 -14.62
CA ILE A 287 11.25 -15.25 -13.72
C ILE A 287 10.03 -16.12 -13.46
N GLU A 288 8.88 -15.51 -13.24
CA GLU A 288 7.63 -16.22 -12.96
C GLU A 288 7.09 -16.95 -14.19
N GLN A 289 6.97 -16.27 -15.33
CA GLN A 289 6.33 -16.82 -16.53
C GLN A 289 7.25 -17.72 -17.35
N ASN A 290 8.52 -17.36 -17.50
CA ASN A 290 9.45 -18.10 -18.35
C ASN A 290 10.29 -19.11 -17.57
N LEU A 291 10.70 -18.77 -16.35
CA LEU A 291 11.49 -19.67 -15.51
C LEU A 291 10.63 -20.43 -14.51
N GLY A 292 9.41 -19.96 -14.20
CA GLY A 292 8.42 -20.63 -13.34
C GLY A 292 8.83 -20.71 -11.86
N TYR A 293 9.57 -19.72 -11.35
CA TYR A 293 9.94 -19.62 -9.94
C TYR A 293 9.09 -18.56 -9.25
N THR A 294 8.75 -18.79 -7.99
CA THR A 294 8.08 -17.77 -7.16
C THR A 294 9.03 -16.63 -6.85
N THR A 295 8.55 -15.40 -6.97
CA THR A 295 9.32 -14.21 -6.64
C THR A 295 8.61 -13.37 -5.58
N GLU A 296 9.41 -12.65 -4.79
CA GLU A 296 8.93 -11.64 -3.86
C GLU A 296 9.72 -10.34 -4.08
N SER A 297 9.01 -9.22 -4.15
CA SER A 297 9.62 -7.91 -4.22
C SER A 297 8.79 -6.88 -3.49
N VAL A 298 9.46 -5.92 -2.85
CA VAL A 298 8.78 -4.79 -2.18
C VAL A 298 7.92 -4.01 -3.17
N GLN A 299 8.35 -3.90 -4.42
CA GLN A 299 7.58 -3.24 -5.47
C GLN A 299 6.28 -4.00 -5.81
N SER A 300 6.30 -5.32 -5.82
CA SER A 300 5.09 -6.14 -6.06
C SER A 300 4.09 -5.96 -4.93
N VAL A 301 4.55 -5.99 -3.68
CA VAL A 301 3.72 -5.72 -2.49
C VAL A 301 3.15 -4.30 -2.54
N ALA A 302 3.98 -3.31 -2.88
CA ALA A 302 3.55 -1.92 -3.05
C ALA A 302 2.40 -1.78 -4.06
N LYS A 303 2.49 -2.46 -5.20
CA LYS A 303 1.43 -2.46 -6.24
C LYS A 303 0.14 -3.13 -5.76
N ILE A 304 0.24 -4.21 -4.99
CA ILE A 304 -0.95 -4.86 -4.41
C ILE A 304 -1.64 -3.90 -3.46
N ILE A 305 -0.90 -3.27 -2.55
CA ILE A 305 -1.42 -2.27 -1.62
C ILE A 305 -2.05 -1.10 -2.39
N GLU A 306 -1.38 -0.60 -3.44
CA GLU A 306 -1.92 0.46 -4.29
C GLU A 306 -3.26 0.09 -4.93
N LYS A 307 -3.39 -1.13 -5.47
CA LYS A 307 -4.65 -1.63 -6.05
C LYS A 307 -5.76 -1.76 -5.00
N ILE A 308 -5.44 -2.24 -3.79
CA ILE A 308 -6.40 -2.34 -2.69
C ILE A 308 -6.89 -0.93 -2.28
N LEU A 309 -5.97 0.02 -2.09
CA LEU A 309 -6.31 1.39 -1.73
C LEU A 309 -7.12 2.08 -2.83
N LEU A 310 -6.82 1.80 -4.11
CA LEU A 310 -7.63 2.28 -5.23
C LEU A 310 -9.04 1.71 -5.20
N GLY A 311 -9.19 0.40 -4.92
CA GLY A 311 -10.49 -0.24 -4.75
C GLY A 311 -11.31 0.39 -3.62
N ILE A 312 -10.70 0.64 -2.47
CA ILE A 312 -11.33 1.34 -1.34
C ILE A 312 -11.78 2.74 -1.76
N ASN A 313 -10.93 3.51 -2.43
CA ASN A 313 -11.26 4.85 -2.91
C ASN A 313 -12.44 4.85 -3.90
N ILE A 314 -12.53 3.85 -4.78
CA ILE A 314 -13.67 3.69 -5.69
C ILE A 314 -14.96 3.46 -4.90
N ILE A 315 -14.96 2.55 -3.92
CA ILE A 315 -16.14 2.27 -3.09
C ILE A 315 -16.60 3.52 -2.35
N LEU A 316 -15.66 4.24 -1.71
CA LEU A 316 -15.96 5.49 -1.01
C LEU A 316 -16.52 6.56 -1.94
N SER A 317 -15.98 6.66 -3.17
CA SER A 317 -16.47 7.59 -4.20
C SER A 317 -17.89 7.25 -4.63
N VAL A 318 -18.22 5.96 -4.81
CA VAL A 318 -19.57 5.51 -5.18
C VAL A 318 -20.60 5.92 -4.13
N VAL A 319 -20.28 5.74 -2.83
CA VAL A 319 -21.16 6.18 -1.74
C VAL A 319 -21.44 7.68 -1.82
N GLY A 320 -20.38 8.47 -2.05
CA GLY A 320 -20.54 9.93 -2.20
C GLY A 320 -21.34 10.33 -3.45
N ILE A 321 -21.12 9.65 -4.58
CA ILE A 321 -21.90 9.89 -5.81
C ILE A 321 -23.39 9.61 -5.57
N ILE A 322 -23.72 8.48 -4.93
CA ILE A 322 -25.11 8.15 -4.58
C ILE A 322 -25.73 9.24 -3.72
N THR A 323 -24.98 9.76 -2.75
CA THR A 323 -25.47 10.85 -1.87
C THR A 323 -25.79 12.11 -2.69
N ILE A 324 -24.95 12.52 -3.63
CA ILE A 324 -25.22 13.68 -4.50
C ILE A 324 -26.40 13.40 -5.45
N LEU A 325 -26.54 12.17 -5.95
CA LEU A 325 -27.69 11.78 -6.78
C LEU A 325 -28.99 11.90 -6.00
N VAL A 326 -29.06 11.42 -4.76
CA VAL A 326 -30.23 11.58 -3.89
C VAL A 326 -30.53 13.07 -3.63
N ALA A 327 -29.49 13.87 -3.33
CA ALA A 327 -29.62 15.32 -3.18
C ALA A 327 -30.18 15.99 -4.47
N SER A 328 -29.79 15.52 -5.64
CA SER A 328 -30.24 16.02 -6.93
C SER A 328 -31.74 15.80 -7.16
N LEU A 329 -32.35 14.74 -6.59
CA LEU A 329 -33.81 14.54 -6.62
C LEU A 329 -34.53 15.66 -5.85
N GLY A 330 -33.94 16.14 -4.76
CA GLY A 330 -34.44 17.33 -4.04
C GLY A 330 -34.45 18.59 -4.93
N VAL A 331 -33.38 18.75 -5.76
CA VAL A 331 -33.32 19.87 -6.72
C VAL A 331 -34.43 19.76 -7.76
N ILE A 332 -34.67 18.55 -8.35
CA ILE A 332 -35.74 18.31 -9.31
C ILE A 332 -37.09 18.75 -8.73
N ASN A 333 -37.43 18.26 -7.52
CA ASN A 333 -38.71 18.58 -6.86
C ASN A 333 -38.87 20.08 -6.60
N THR A 334 -37.79 20.71 -6.13
CA THR A 334 -37.78 22.15 -5.86
C THR A 334 -37.92 22.98 -7.12
N MET A 335 -37.28 22.56 -8.22
CA MET A 335 -37.37 23.22 -9.52
C MET A 335 -38.77 23.11 -10.12
N ILE A 336 -39.41 21.93 -10.05
CA ILE A 336 -40.80 21.73 -10.54
C ILE A 336 -41.74 22.70 -9.79
N MET A 337 -41.63 22.77 -8.46
CA MET A 337 -42.45 23.65 -7.68
C MET A 337 -42.15 25.14 -7.97
N SER A 338 -40.84 25.48 -8.17
CA SER A 338 -40.44 26.84 -8.57
C SER A 338 -41.05 27.26 -9.90
N ILE A 339 -41.12 26.37 -10.86
CA ILE A 339 -41.71 26.62 -12.18
C ILE A 339 -43.22 26.85 -12.05
N ASN A 340 -43.92 26.00 -11.31
CA ASN A 340 -45.36 26.11 -11.11
C ASN A 340 -45.74 27.46 -10.45
N GLU A 341 -44.99 27.90 -9.45
CA GLU A 341 -45.22 29.19 -8.78
C GLU A 341 -44.89 30.42 -9.67
N ARG A 342 -44.11 30.25 -10.72
CA ARG A 342 -43.68 31.31 -11.66
C ARG A 342 -44.30 31.17 -13.04
N THR A 343 -45.34 30.36 -13.21
CA THR A 343 -45.94 30.09 -14.51
C THR A 343 -46.39 31.39 -15.20
N LYS A 344 -47.08 32.32 -14.48
CA LYS A 344 -47.46 33.63 -15.00
C LYS A 344 -46.25 34.47 -15.46
N MET A 345 -45.17 34.49 -14.68
CA MET A 345 -43.94 35.23 -15.05
C MET A 345 -43.24 34.63 -16.29
N ILE A 346 -43.21 33.31 -16.41
CA ILE A 346 -42.67 32.61 -17.59
C ILE A 346 -43.53 32.96 -18.82
N GLY A 347 -44.87 32.95 -18.66
CA GLY A 347 -45.82 33.39 -19.70
C GLY A 347 -45.56 34.80 -20.19
N LEU A 348 -45.36 35.74 -19.25
CA LEU A 348 -45.06 37.13 -19.55
C LEU A 348 -43.71 37.28 -20.28
N MET A 349 -42.64 36.62 -19.81
CA MET A 349 -41.33 36.64 -20.47
C MET A 349 -41.44 36.15 -21.92
N LYS A 350 -42.20 35.08 -22.17
CA LYS A 350 -42.45 34.57 -23.52
C LYS A 350 -43.27 35.49 -24.40
N ALA A 351 -44.29 36.14 -23.80
CA ALA A 351 -45.11 37.15 -24.49
C ALA A 351 -44.31 38.41 -24.86
N THR A 352 -43.29 38.75 -24.08
CA THR A 352 -42.34 39.84 -24.36
C THR A 352 -41.15 39.46 -25.22
N GLY A 353 -41.15 38.22 -25.80
CA GLY A 353 -40.16 37.78 -26.80
C GLY A 353 -39.05 36.87 -26.31
N ALA A 354 -39.07 36.35 -25.08
CA ALA A 354 -38.11 35.39 -24.61
C ALA A 354 -38.26 34.04 -25.38
N SER A 355 -37.20 33.55 -25.95
CA SER A 355 -37.16 32.26 -26.65
C SER A 355 -37.26 31.06 -25.70
N LYS A 356 -37.59 29.87 -26.22
CA LYS A 356 -37.56 28.61 -25.47
C LYS A 356 -36.21 28.37 -24.84
N VAL A 357 -35.13 28.72 -25.56
CA VAL A 357 -33.74 28.54 -25.11
C VAL A 357 -33.42 29.49 -23.95
N ASP A 358 -33.92 30.75 -23.97
CA ASP A 358 -33.71 31.69 -22.86
C ASP A 358 -34.31 31.17 -21.54
N ILE A 359 -35.53 30.62 -21.60
CA ILE A 359 -36.18 30.03 -20.44
C ILE A 359 -35.44 28.80 -19.93
N LEU A 360 -35.04 27.92 -20.90
CA LEU A 360 -34.23 26.74 -20.53
C LEU A 360 -32.93 27.13 -19.84
N CYS A 361 -32.14 28.04 -20.44
CA CYS A 361 -30.87 28.52 -19.86
C CYS A 361 -31.04 29.17 -18.51
N LEU A 362 -32.12 29.95 -18.28
CA LEU A 362 -32.40 30.58 -17.01
C LEU A 362 -32.49 29.55 -15.87
N PHE A 363 -33.27 28.48 -16.07
CA PHE A 363 -33.45 27.45 -15.05
C PHE A 363 -32.24 26.50 -14.94
N LEU A 364 -31.52 26.25 -16.02
CA LEU A 364 -30.25 25.48 -15.97
C LEU A 364 -29.16 26.24 -15.17
N VAL A 365 -29.07 27.55 -15.35
CA VAL A 365 -28.16 28.38 -14.57
C VAL A 365 -28.62 28.42 -13.10
N GLU A 366 -29.93 28.46 -12.80
CA GLU A 366 -30.45 28.42 -11.43
C GLU A 366 -30.04 27.11 -10.72
N SER A 367 -30.15 25.94 -11.38
CA SER A 367 -29.72 24.65 -10.82
C SER A 367 -28.19 24.56 -10.70
N SER A 368 -27.42 25.09 -11.67
CA SER A 368 -25.97 25.13 -11.62
C SER A 368 -25.44 25.97 -10.45
N VAL A 369 -26.11 27.12 -10.16
CA VAL A 369 -25.75 27.97 -9.00
C VAL A 369 -26.00 27.23 -7.68
N ILE A 370 -27.08 26.45 -7.57
CA ILE A 370 -27.32 25.62 -6.38
C ILE A 370 -26.19 24.58 -6.22
N GLY A 371 -25.78 23.91 -7.30
CA GLY A 371 -24.66 22.96 -7.31
C GLY A 371 -23.33 23.60 -6.93
N LEU A 372 -23.07 24.80 -7.46
CA LEU A 372 -21.83 25.54 -7.15
C LEU A 372 -21.80 25.97 -5.67
N LEU A 373 -22.86 26.55 -5.16
CA LEU A 373 -22.95 26.96 -3.76
C LEU A 373 -22.87 25.76 -2.81
N GLY A 374 -23.56 24.65 -3.14
CA GLY A 374 -23.49 23.40 -2.39
C GLY A 374 -22.08 22.78 -2.44
N GLY A 375 -21.44 22.80 -3.61
CA GLY A 375 -20.07 22.33 -3.79
C GLY A 375 -19.06 23.14 -2.99
N CYS A 376 -19.14 24.46 -3.03
CA CYS A 376 -18.25 25.34 -2.25
C CYS A 376 -18.48 25.17 -0.74
N LEU A 377 -19.74 25.13 -0.29
CA LEU A 377 -20.08 24.93 1.12
C LEU A 377 -19.61 23.54 1.60
N GLY A 378 -19.83 22.50 0.79
CA GLY A 378 -19.40 21.15 1.11
C GLY A 378 -17.87 21.02 1.20
N SER A 379 -17.14 21.68 0.30
CA SER A 379 -15.67 21.73 0.36
C SER A 379 -15.18 22.45 1.61
N PHE A 380 -15.83 23.53 1.99
CA PHE A 380 -15.53 24.26 3.23
C PHE A 380 -15.79 23.39 4.47
N LEU A 381 -16.92 22.70 4.54
CA LEU A 381 -17.24 21.77 5.61
C LEU A 381 -16.27 20.59 5.66
N SER A 382 -15.84 20.08 4.50
CA SER A 382 -14.84 19.00 4.40
C SER A 382 -13.51 19.40 5.03
N TYR A 383 -13.06 20.64 4.85
CA TYR A 383 -11.84 21.13 5.48
C TYR A 383 -11.93 21.06 7.01
N PHE A 384 -13.03 21.55 7.61
CA PHE A 384 -13.24 21.46 9.06
C PHE A 384 -13.39 20.01 9.54
N ASN A 385 -14.05 19.16 8.75
CA ASN A 385 -14.20 17.75 9.07
C ASN A 385 -12.84 17.05 9.12
N LEU A 386 -11.95 17.30 8.13
CA LEU A 386 -10.59 16.77 8.13
C LEU A 386 -9.78 17.26 9.35
N LEU A 387 -9.90 18.55 9.71
CA LEU A 387 -9.25 19.07 10.92
C LEU A 387 -9.78 18.39 12.19
N GLY A 388 -11.09 18.18 12.27
CA GLY A 388 -11.72 17.47 13.39
C GLY A 388 -11.24 16.02 13.50
N ILE A 389 -11.21 15.29 12.38
CA ILE A 389 -10.68 13.90 12.32
C ILE A 389 -9.23 13.86 12.78
N LYS A 390 -8.39 14.79 12.30
CA LYS A 390 -6.99 14.89 12.72
C LYS A 390 -6.90 15.10 14.24
N GLY A 391 -7.65 16.03 14.80
CA GLY A 391 -7.66 16.31 16.23
C GLY A 391 -8.10 15.11 17.09
N ILE A 392 -9.16 14.40 16.66
CA ILE A 392 -9.65 13.20 17.35
C ILE A 392 -8.58 12.09 17.32
N ILE A 393 -7.97 11.83 16.16
CA ILE A 393 -6.92 10.79 16.05
C ILE A 393 -5.71 11.16 16.90
N THR A 394 -5.27 12.44 16.88
CA THR A 394 -4.15 12.92 17.70
C THR A 394 -4.45 12.68 19.19
N TYR A 395 -5.64 13.06 19.65
CA TYR A 395 -6.05 12.84 21.05
C TYR A 395 -6.04 11.35 21.44
N ILE A 396 -6.55 10.47 20.55
CA ILE A 396 -6.55 9.02 20.81
C ILE A 396 -5.11 8.47 20.90
N LEU A 397 -4.21 8.91 20.01
CA LEU A 397 -2.81 8.48 20.01
C LEU A 397 -2.06 8.96 21.28
N GLU A 398 -2.32 10.18 21.71
CA GLU A 398 -1.78 10.71 22.98
C GLU A 398 -2.28 9.90 24.18
N CYS A 399 -3.56 9.52 24.22
CA CYS A 399 -4.10 8.65 25.27
C CYS A 399 -3.49 7.24 25.28
N LEU A 400 -2.98 6.77 24.13
CA LEU A 400 -2.30 5.48 23.97
C LEU A 400 -0.77 5.59 24.14
N GLU A 401 -0.25 6.75 24.55
CA GLU A 401 1.18 7.05 24.69
C GLU A 401 2.01 6.88 23.42
N ILE A 402 1.37 6.95 22.24
CA ILE A 402 2.02 6.84 20.94
C ILE A 402 2.47 8.23 20.46
N ASN A 403 3.76 8.53 20.64
CA ASN A 403 4.34 9.85 20.33
C ASN A 403 4.57 10.15 18.82
N GLN A 404 4.22 9.26 17.93
CA GLN A 404 4.43 9.45 16.48
C GLN A 404 3.19 10.06 15.80
N VAL A 405 3.02 11.37 15.90
CA VAL A 405 1.85 12.09 15.32
C VAL A 405 2.15 12.69 13.94
N SER A 406 3.43 12.80 13.55
CA SER A 406 3.86 13.47 12.31
C SER A 406 3.32 12.85 11.01
N PHE A 407 2.91 11.58 11.03
CA PHE A 407 2.33 10.92 9.86
C PHE A 407 0.91 11.42 9.53
N LEU A 408 0.18 11.96 10.51
CA LEU A 408 -1.19 12.47 10.31
C LEU A 408 -1.23 13.66 9.35
N ASP A 409 -0.20 14.50 9.34
CA ASP A 409 -0.10 15.62 8.40
C ASP A 409 -0.02 15.17 6.95
N LYS A 410 0.57 14.01 6.70
CA LYS A 410 0.63 13.41 5.36
C LYS A 410 -0.68 12.72 4.96
N ILE A 411 -1.40 12.11 5.91
CA ILE A 411 -2.63 11.36 5.66
C ILE A 411 -3.84 12.30 5.58
N VAL A 412 -3.96 13.23 6.54
CA VAL A 412 -5.11 14.13 6.65
C VAL A 412 -4.79 15.44 5.94
N ASN A 413 -4.76 15.39 4.62
CA ASN A 413 -4.51 16.57 3.79
C ASN A 413 -5.58 16.69 2.70
N MET A 414 -6.14 17.90 2.56
CA MET A 414 -7.14 18.18 1.54
C MET A 414 -6.49 18.25 0.16
N ASN A 415 -6.89 17.36 -0.75
CA ASN A 415 -6.41 17.38 -2.12
C ASN A 415 -7.22 18.39 -2.96
N LEU A 416 -6.58 19.49 -3.35
CA LEU A 416 -7.21 20.57 -4.10
C LEU A 416 -7.78 20.09 -5.44
N SER A 417 -7.07 19.21 -6.15
CA SER A 417 -7.52 18.67 -7.44
C SER A 417 -8.82 17.87 -7.29
N ILE A 418 -8.90 17.02 -6.26
CA ILE A 418 -10.10 16.23 -5.94
C ILE A 418 -11.25 17.16 -5.58
N THR A 419 -10.98 18.20 -4.81
CA THR A 419 -11.98 19.19 -4.38
C THR A 419 -12.60 19.92 -5.58
N ILE A 420 -11.76 20.43 -6.48
CA ILE A 420 -12.23 21.12 -7.70
C ILE A 420 -13.03 20.15 -8.58
N LEU A 421 -12.54 18.93 -8.77
CA LEU A 421 -13.25 17.91 -9.56
C LEU A 421 -14.63 17.60 -8.97
N THR A 422 -14.72 17.46 -7.64
CA THR A 422 -16.00 17.18 -6.95
C THR A 422 -16.98 18.34 -7.05
N ILE A 423 -16.51 19.59 -6.96
CA ILE A 423 -17.36 20.78 -7.19
C ILE A 423 -17.90 20.79 -8.63
N CYS A 424 -17.02 20.58 -9.63
CA CYS A 424 -17.43 20.50 -11.02
C CYS A 424 -18.47 19.37 -11.25
N PHE A 425 -18.25 18.23 -10.63
CA PHE A 425 -19.17 17.09 -10.70
C PHE A 425 -20.52 17.41 -10.09
N ALA A 426 -20.57 18.07 -8.93
CA ALA A 426 -21.81 18.51 -8.28
C ALA A 426 -22.57 19.51 -9.15
N VAL A 427 -21.88 20.46 -9.80
CA VAL A 427 -22.49 21.42 -10.73
C VAL A 427 -23.09 20.70 -11.93
N VAL A 428 -22.38 19.75 -12.55
CA VAL A 428 -22.89 18.99 -13.69
C VAL A 428 -24.11 18.16 -13.29
N LEU A 429 -24.07 17.45 -12.18
CA LEU A 429 -25.20 16.64 -11.71
C LEU A 429 -26.44 17.48 -11.40
N THR A 430 -26.28 18.63 -10.74
CA THR A 430 -27.41 19.51 -10.46
C THR A 430 -27.96 20.16 -11.70
N MET A 431 -27.10 20.45 -12.70
CA MET A 431 -27.54 20.94 -14.02
C MET A 431 -28.34 19.87 -14.77
N LEU A 432 -27.90 18.62 -14.76
CA LEU A 432 -28.64 17.49 -15.33
C LEU A 432 -29.97 17.25 -14.63
N ALA A 433 -30.00 17.35 -13.30
CA ALA A 433 -31.23 17.27 -12.50
C ALA A 433 -32.21 18.38 -12.86
N GLY A 434 -31.71 19.61 -13.08
CA GLY A 434 -32.51 20.74 -13.51
C GLY A 434 -32.99 20.67 -14.97
N LEU A 435 -32.43 19.78 -15.80
CA LEU A 435 -32.72 19.74 -17.23
C LEU A 435 -34.19 19.39 -17.52
N TYR A 436 -34.71 18.33 -16.88
CA TYR A 436 -36.09 17.90 -17.07
C TYR A 436 -37.11 19.00 -16.74
N PRO A 437 -37.11 19.60 -15.54
CA PRO A 437 -38.03 20.70 -15.21
C PRO A 437 -37.83 21.94 -16.10
N SER A 438 -36.58 22.26 -16.48
CA SER A 438 -36.29 23.39 -17.35
C SER A 438 -36.88 23.21 -18.79
N ILE A 439 -36.83 22.01 -19.36
CA ILE A 439 -37.48 21.68 -20.62
C ILE A 439 -39.00 21.85 -20.50
N LYS A 440 -39.59 21.36 -19.41
CA LYS A 440 -41.03 21.50 -19.16
C LYS A 440 -41.44 23.00 -19.10
N ALA A 441 -40.66 23.82 -18.40
CA ALA A 441 -40.87 25.27 -18.32
C ALA A 441 -40.77 25.96 -19.70
N SER A 442 -39.76 25.58 -20.48
CA SER A 442 -39.50 26.14 -21.82
C SER A 442 -40.64 25.86 -22.81
N LYS A 443 -41.40 24.78 -22.61
CA LYS A 443 -42.51 24.36 -23.50
C LYS A 443 -43.89 24.97 -23.08
N LEU A 444 -43.97 25.69 -21.98
CA LEU A 444 -45.25 26.33 -21.53
C LEU A 444 -45.76 27.26 -22.61
N ASN A 445 -47.11 27.18 -22.91
CA ASN A 445 -47.78 28.08 -23.81
C ASN A 445 -48.02 29.43 -23.09
N PRO A 446 -47.66 30.60 -23.68
CA PRO A 446 -47.86 31.89 -23.03
C PRO A 446 -49.31 32.18 -22.65
N ILE A 447 -50.26 31.77 -23.51
CA ILE A 447 -51.69 32.02 -23.28
C ILE A 447 -52.21 31.25 -22.06
N ASP A 448 -51.84 29.95 -21.98
CA ASP A 448 -52.27 29.11 -20.85
C ASP A 448 -51.56 29.52 -19.57
N ALA A 449 -50.30 29.94 -19.65
CA ALA A 449 -49.52 30.40 -18.54
C ALA A 449 -50.06 31.71 -17.88
N LEU A 450 -50.65 32.60 -18.69
CA LEU A 450 -51.24 33.85 -18.19
C LEU A 450 -52.62 33.65 -17.62
N LYS A 451 -53.35 32.57 -18.02
CA LYS A 451 -54.68 32.21 -17.48
C LYS A 451 -54.59 31.35 -16.20
N PHE A 452 -53.41 30.94 -15.82
CA PHE A 452 -53.18 30.10 -14.64
C PHE A 452 -53.51 30.92 -13.36
N ASP A 453 -54.53 30.52 -12.63
CA ASP A 453 -54.89 31.10 -11.34
C ASP A 453 -54.11 30.46 -10.17
#